data_d2e2a35bd6ca0fef426e9b37cd1c010e
#
_entry.id   d2e2a35bd6ca0fef426e9b37cd1c010e
#
_cell.length_a   1.000
_cell.length_b   1.000
_cell.length_c   1.000
_cell.angle_alpha   90.00
_cell.angle_beta   90.00
_cell.angle_gamma   90.00
#
_symmetry.space_group_name_H-M   'P 1'
#
loop_
_entity.id
_entity.type
_entity.pdbx_description
1 polymer ?
#
loop_
_entity_poly.entity_id
_entity_poly.type
_entity_poly.pdbx_seq_one_letter_code
_entity_poly.pdbx_strand_id
1 'polypeptide(L)'
;MSIAIDQISSFCQTQVIPKIVENVMKSNALAYTLFKKAKKWVGGTYYECPIWFAKNANAESFVDGASLTINKVEEATKAQYPAARYNCAIALEGLDLAKNKGTPAVLNLVKEKTTHAELSLKDLFGTDIIADFATGKMYGLGAICKTGTTSLGGISSGDVATWKSSSGLNGMSGGPDATTTALTKAILDTHYNSCKIDNDQPDLLITTDAIWSGIMTTYIQPLMMYTDPKMAQLGFDNFKYRHAMAYTDSHVATGDLYFLNTEHFGLAIFPDMNFKFIPFDMAVNSDVRVAHIRWYGTMWCDSRRHQAWASELATFA
;
A
#
# COMPACT_ATOMS: atom_id res chain seq x y z
N MET A 1 -34.46 21.61 22.34
CA MET A 1 -33.30 21.08 23.07
C MET A 1 -32.10 21.17 22.17
N SER A 2 -31.06 21.88 22.55
CA SER A 2 -29.80 21.84 21.79
C SER A 2 -29.05 20.56 22.15
N ILE A 3 -28.60 19.81 21.18
CA ILE A 3 -27.75 18.64 21.44
C ILE A 3 -26.44 19.15 22.03
N ALA A 4 -26.00 18.59 23.14
CA ALA A 4 -24.68 18.85 23.68
C ALA A 4 -23.61 18.29 22.73
N ILE A 5 -22.50 18.99 22.59
CA ILE A 5 -21.39 18.61 21.68
C ILE A 5 -20.80 17.26 22.04
N ASP A 6 -20.79 16.94 23.34
CA ASP A 6 -20.35 15.63 23.81
C ASP A 6 -21.22 14.50 23.26
N GLN A 7 -22.53 14.73 23.08
CA GLN A 7 -23.42 13.77 22.43
C GLN A 7 -23.11 13.59 20.94
N ILE A 8 -22.76 14.68 20.23
CA ILE A 8 -22.34 14.61 18.82
C ILE A 8 -21.02 13.86 18.70
N SER A 9 -20.06 14.17 19.55
CA SER A 9 -18.75 13.49 19.60
C SER A 9 -18.90 12.01 19.90
N SER A 10 -19.72 11.65 20.88
CA SER A 10 -20.02 10.26 21.22
C SER A 10 -20.70 9.52 20.08
N PHE A 11 -21.67 10.16 19.41
CA PHE A 11 -22.32 9.59 18.23
C PHE A 11 -21.33 9.32 17.09
N CYS A 12 -20.47 10.29 16.77
CA CYS A 12 -19.43 10.10 15.76
C CYS A 12 -18.50 8.95 16.12
N GLN A 13 -18.01 8.90 17.35
CA GLN A 13 -17.09 7.87 17.82
C GLN A 13 -17.69 6.46 17.77
N THR A 14 -18.95 6.31 18.14
CA THR A 14 -19.58 4.98 18.27
C THR A 14 -20.25 4.48 17.01
N GLN A 15 -20.84 5.37 16.20
CA GLN A 15 -21.68 4.99 15.08
C GLN A 15 -21.05 5.25 13.70
N VAL A 16 -20.27 6.32 13.57
CA VAL A 16 -19.79 6.80 12.28
C VAL A 16 -18.36 6.34 12.02
N ILE A 17 -17.45 6.55 12.95
CA ILE A 17 -16.02 6.24 12.75
C ILE A 17 -15.75 4.75 12.43
N PRO A 18 -16.36 3.76 13.10
CA PRO A 18 -16.12 2.36 12.73
C PRO A 18 -16.48 2.03 11.28
N LYS A 19 -17.55 2.63 10.74
CA LYS A 19 -17.95 2.47 9.35
C LYS A 19 -16.96 3.10 8.39
N ILE A 20 -16.43 4.28 8.71
CA ILE A 20 -15.41 4.96 7.92
C ILE A 20 -14.16 4.09 7.83
N VAL A 21 -13.65 3.60 8.94
CA VAL A 21 -12.48 2.73 9.00
C VAL A 21 -12.68 1.49 8.12
N GLU A 22 -13.83 0.83 8.24
CA GLU A 22 -14.16 -0.33 7.43
C GLU A 22 -14.21 0.00 5.94
N ASN A 23 -14.82 1.12 5.56
CA ASN A 23 -14.92 1.56 4.17
C ASN A 23 -13.57 1.96 3.58
N VAL A 24 -12.71 2.64 4.34
CA VAL A 24 -11.33 2.95 3.91
C VAL A 24 -10.53 1.68 3.69
N MET A 25 -10.60 0.72 4.63
CA MET A 25 -9.89 -0.57 4.49
C MET A 25 -10.37 -1.38 3.29
N LYS A 26 -11.65 -1.27 2.91
CA LYS A 26 -12.23 -1.96 1.76
C LYS A 26 -12.20 -1.14 0.46
N SER A 27 -11.47 -0.03 0.44
CA SER A 27 -11.49 0.89 -0.71
C SER A 27 -10.93 0.27 -1.98
N ASN A 28 -9.84 -0.46 -1.84
CA ASN A 28 -9.22 -1.20 -2.92
C ASN A 28 -8.66 -2.54 -2.43
N ALA A 29 -8.42 -3.46 -3.35
CA ALA A 29 -7.96 -4.81 -3.05
C ALA A 29 -6.60 -4.82 -2.34
N LEU A 30 -5.69 -3.91 -2.76
CA LEU A 30 -4.37 -3.76 -2.15
C LEU A 30 -4.48 -3.26 -0.72
N ALA A 31 -5.22 -2.16 -0.47
CA ALA A 31 -5.41 -1.62 0.87
C ALA A 31 -5.99 -2.68 1.81
N TYR A 32 -7.04 -3.40 1.38
CA TYR A 32 -7.63 -4.47 2.17
C TYR A 32 -6.60 -5.54 2.57
N THR A 33 -5.79 -6.00 1.62
CA THR A 33 -4.77 -7.03 1.87
C THR A 33 -3.69 -6.53 2.84
N LEU A 34 -3.23 -5.29 2.65
CA LEU A 34 -2.20 -4.67 3.49
C LEU A 34 -2.69 -4.42 4.93
N PHE A 35 -3.90 -3.89 5.11
CA PHE A 35 -4.47 -3.67 6.44
C PHE A 35 -4.71 -4.98 7.19
N LYS A 36 -5.11 -6.05 6.50
CA LYS A 36 -5.30 -7.38 7.09
C LYS A 36 -4.00 -7.98 7.61
N LYS A 37 -2.88 -7.76 6.90
CA LYS A 37 -1.53 -8.26 7.25
C LYS A 37 -0.69 -7.22 8.03
N ALA A 38 -1.27 -6.08 8.44
CA ALA A 38 -0.54 -4.98 9.05
C ALA A 38 0.18 -5.40 10.34
N LYS A 39 1.43 -5.00 10.47
CA LYS A 39 2.25 -5.20 11.66
C LYS A 39 2.04 -4.05 12.65
N LYS A 40 2.05 -4.36 13.93
CA LYS A 40 1.96 -3.35 15.01
C LYS A 40 3.33 -2.69 15.20
N TRP A 41 3.33 -1.37 15.21
CA TRP A 41 4.51 -0.56 15.53
C TRP A 41 4.38 0.00 16.94
N VAL A 42 5.18 -0.52 17.88
CA VAL A 42 5.03 -0.22 19.31
C VAL A 42 5.84 1.01 19.75
N GLY A 43 6.73 1.52 18.92
CA GLY A 43 7.54 2.69 19.26
C GLY A 43 8.79 2.83 18.40
N GLY A 44 9.56 3.90 18.62
CA GLY A 44 10.74 4.24 17.85
C GLY A 44 10.49 5.31 16.80
N THR A 45 11.58 6.00 16.38
CA THR A 45 11.52 7.06 15.36
C THR A 45 11.32 6.50 13.96
N TYR A 46 11.87 5.31 13.71
CA TYR A 46 11.78 4.60 12.44
C TYR A 46 11.24 3.19 12.67
N TYR A 47 10.51 2.69 11.70
CA TYR A 47 10.24 1.26 11.61
C TYR A 47 11.46 0.58 11.00
N GLU A 48 12.15 -0.27 11.76
CA GLU A 48 13.35 -0.96 11.31
C GLU A 48 13.03 -2.34 10.78
N CYS A 49 13.55 -2.65 9.60
CA CYS A 49 13.42 -3.94 8.96
C CYS A 49 14.83 -4.51 8.67
N PRO A 50 15.21 -5.67 9.21
CA PRO A 50 16.48 -6.30 8.91
C PRO A 50 16.48 -6.81 7.47
N ILE A 51 17.58 -6.58 6.75
CA ILE A 51 17.77 -6.99 5.37
C ILE A 51 19.02 -7.82 5.24
N TRP A 52 18.88 -8.98 4.65
CA TRP A 52 19.98 -9.88 4.31
C TRP A 52 20.37 -9.64 2.85
N PHE A 53 21.60 -9.23 2.58
CA PHE A 53 22.04 -8.86 1.25
C PHE A 53 23.19 -9.72 0.70
N ALA A 54 23.89 -10.45 1.56
CA ALA A 54 24.98 -11.31 1.17
C ALA A 54 24.90 -12.68 1.86
N LYS A 55 25.42 -13.69 1.20
CA LYS A 55 25.65 -15.01 1.80
C LYS A 55 26.94 -14.96 2.61
N ASN A 56 27.03 -15.78 3.65
CA ASN A 56 28.26 -15.91 4.42
C ASN A 56 29.36 -16.51 3.54
N ALA A 57 30.40 -15.73 3.29
CA ALA A 57 31.54 -16.15 2.47
C ALA A 57 32.42 -17.20 3.17
N ASN A 58 32.23 -17.43 4.49
CA ASN A 58 32.94 -18.46 5.23
C ASN A 58 32.28 -19.85 5.12
N ALA A 59 31.13 -19.94 4.42
CA ALA A 59 30.47 -21.23 4.22
C ALA A 59 31.24 -22.05 3.17
N GLU A 60 31.96 -23.06 3.60
CA GLU A 60 32.80 -23.92 2.76
C GLU A 60 32.65 -25.40 3.15
N SER A 61 32.89 -26.31 2.19
CA SER A 61 33.11 -27.71 2.49
C SER A 61 34.59 -27.93 2.72
N PHE A 62 34.95 -28.64 3.77
CA PHE A 62 36.35 -28.90 4.11
C PHE A 62 36.67 -30.41 4.18
N VAL A 63 37.92 -30.73 3.94
CA VAL A 63 38.47 -32.06 4.13
C VAL A 63 39.22 -32.13 5.47
N ASP A 64 39.43 -33.34 5.98
CA ASP A 64 40.12 -33.55 7.26
C ASP A 64 41.50 -32.87 7.28
N GLY A 65 41.74 -32.05 8.32
CA GLY A 65 42.98 -31.28 8.48
C GLY A 65 43.06 -29.97 7.69
N ALA A 66 42.01 -29.58 7.00
CA ALA A 66 42.00 -28.29 6.28
C ALA A 66 41.89 -27.08 7.25
N SER A 67 42.52 -25.96 6.87
CA SER A 67 42.35 -24.68 7.59
C SER A 67 41.03 -24.06 7.14
N LEU A 68 40.19 -23.70 8.12
CA LEU A 68 38.90 -23.04 7.86
C LEU A 68 39.04 -21.53 7.63
N THR A 69 38.25 -20.99 6.71
CA THR A 69 38.17 -19.55 6.46
C THR A 69 37.39 -18.86 7.54
N ILE A 70 38.00 -17.92 8.27
CA ILE A 70 37.39 -17.18 9.38
C ILE A 70 37.55 -15.69 9.09
N ASN A 71 36.65 -15.10 8.31
CA ASN A 71 36.64 -13.67 8.02
C ASN A 71 35.39 -13.01 8.60
N LYS A 72 35.54 -11.74 9.04
CA LYS A 72 34.37 -10.93 9.39
C LYS A 72 33.65 -10.57 8.08
N VAL A 73 32.40 -11.03 7.95
CA VAL A 73 31.56 -10.74 6.78
C VAL A 73 30.37 -9.88 7.22
N GLU A 74 30.08 -8.84 6.46
CA GLU A 74 28.86 -8.05 6.64
C GLU A 74 27.78 -8.66 5.76
N GLU A 75 26.76 -9.25 6.37
CA GLU A 75 25.72 -10.01 5.69
C GLU A 75 24.35 -9.35 5.76
N ALA A 76 24.13 -8.48 6.75
CA ALA A 76 22.86 -7.87 7.05
C ALA A 76 22.98 -6.37 7.31
N THR A 77 21.97 -5.64 6.91
CA THR A 77 21.76 -4.21 7.22
C THR A 77 20.32 -3.98 7.65
N LYS A 78 20.01 -2.73 8.04
CA LYS A 78 18.65 -2.37 8.44
C LYS A 78 18.08 -1.30 7.52
N ALA A 79 16.90 -1.54 6.96
CA ALA A 79 16.11 -0.48 6.35
C ALA A 79 15.31 0.27 7.42
N GLN A 80 15.25 1.58 7.30
CA GLN A 80 14.58 2.47 8.24
C GLN A 80 13.49 3.26 7.52
N TYR A 81 12.24 3.08 7.96
CA TYR A 81 11.07 3.70 7.37
C TYR A 81 10.49 4.74 8.33
N PRO A 82 10.45 6.04 7.95
CA PRO A 82 9.85 7.08 8.77
C PRO A 82 8.32 6.92 8.86
N ALA A 83 7.74 7.39 9.94
CA ALA A 83 6.29 7.41 10.10
C ALA A 83 5.66 8.47 9.20
N ALA A 84 4.72 8.06 8.36
CA ALA A 84 3.79 8.95 7.69
C ALA A 84 2.61 9.27 8.62
N ARG A 85 2.11 10.49 8.51
CA ARG A 85 1.03 11.01 9.35
C ARG A 85 -0.07 11.56 8.48
N TYR A 86 -1.25 10.97 8.60
CA TYR A 86 -2.44 11.40 7.87
C TYR A 86 -3.44 11.98 8.86
N ASN A 87 -4.07 13.07 8.45
CA ASN A 87 -5.10 13.77 9.22
C ASN A 87 -6.23 14.18 8.30
N CYS A 88 -7.45 13.92 8.72
CA CYS A 88 -8.63 14.47 8.09
C CYS A 88 -9.41 15.27 9.13
N ALA A 89 -9.63 16.56 8.85
CA ALA A 89 -10.37 17.46 9.73
C ALA A 89 -11.84 17.52 9.30
N ILE A 90 -12.73 17.46 10.28
CA ILE A 90 -14.18 17.66 10.13
C ILE A 90 -14.51 18.98 10.80
N ALA A 91 -14.82 20.02 10.01
CA ALA A 91 -15.09 21.36 10.51
C ALA A 91 -16.59 21.67 10.48
N LEU A 92 -17.08 22.23 11.56
CA LEU A 92 -18.47 22.70 11.75
C LEU A 92 -18.44 24.19 12.10
N GLU A 93 -18.96 25.03 11.23
CA GLU A 93 -19.07 26.47 11.48
C GLU A 93 -20.23 26.80 12.44
N GLY A 94 -20.03 27.77 13.30
CA GLY A 94 -21.06 28.19 14.26
C GLY A 94 -22.32 28.71 13.55
N LEU A 95 -22.17 29.38 12.43
CA LEU A 95 -23.29 29.85 11.61
C LEU A 95 -24.11 28.68 11.04
N ASP A 96 -23.44 27.61 10.57
CA ASP A 96 -24.13 26.41 10.05
C ASP A 96 -24.91 25.69 11.16
N LEU A 97 -24.33 25.63 12.37
CA LEU A 97 -25.02 25.09 13.55
C LEU A 97 -26.22 25.95 13.98
N ALA A 98 -26.13 27.28 13.83
CA ALA A 98 -27.21 28.19 14.15
C ALA A 98 -28.36 28.14 13.13
N LYS A 99 -28.05 27.97 11.85
CA LYS A 99 -29.04 27.82 10.76
C LYS A 99 -29.76 26.48 10.83
N ASN A 100 -29.05 25.40 11.15
CA ASN A 100 -29.61 24.05 11.27
C ASN A 100 -30.16 23.84 12.68
N LYS A 101 -31.28 24.50 13.00
CA LYS A 101 -31.94 24.35 14.30
C LYS A 101 -32.70 23.03 14.41
N GLY A 102 -32.34 22.23 15.41
CA GLY A 102 -32.98 20.96 15.76
C GLY A 102 -32.04 19.77 15.66
N THR A 103 -32.29 18.79 16.51
CA THR A 103 -31.48 17.59 16.65
C THR A 103 -31.26 16.83 15.34
N PRO A 104 -32.29 16.56 14.51
CA PRO A 104 -32.10 15.83 13.27
C PRO A 104 -31.27 16.56 12.21
N ALA A 105 -31.43 17.90 12.12
CA ALA A 105 -30.71 18.73 11.14
C ALA A 105 -29.22 18.77 11.44
N VAL A 106 -28.83 18.96 12.69
CA VAL A 106 -27.42 18.96 13.11
C VAL A 106 -26.78 17.60 12.90
N LEU A 107 -27.48 16.50 13.24
CA LEU A 107 -26.98 15.15 13.03
C LEU A 107 -26.79 14.86 11.53
N ASN A 108 -27.68 15.31 10.66
CA ASN A 108 -27.54 15.15 9.21
C ASN A 108 -26.33 15.92 8.66
N LEU A 109 -26.12 17.17 9.11
CA LEU A 109 -24.95 17.96 8.74
C LEU A 109 -23.64 17.27 9.15
N VAL A 110 -23.56 16.79 10.38
CA VAL A 110 -22.39 16.06 10.87
C VAL A 110 -22.15 14.79 10.04
N LYS A 111 -23.21 14.03 9.76
CA LYS A 111 -23.13 12.82 8.93
C LYS A 111 -22.62 13.13 7.52
N GLU A 112 -23.11 14.17 6.88
CA GLU A 112 -22.67 14.62 5.55
C GLU A 112 -21.18 14.97 5.55
N LYS A 113 -20.73 15.86 6.46
CA LYS A 113 -19.34 16.25 6.60
C LYS A 113 -18.42 15.05 6.87
N THR A 114 -18.88 14.10 7.66
CA THR A 114 -18.12 12.89 7.99
C THR A 114 -18.03 11.94 6.78
N THR A 115 -19.08 11.84 5.98
CA THR A 115 -19.05 11.06 4.73
C THR A 115 -18.06 11.66 3.72
N HIS A 116 -18.01 12.99 3.60
CA HIS A 116 -17.01 13.66 2.76
C HIS A 116 -15.57 13.40 3.25
N ALA A 117 -15.35 13.41 4.57
CA ALA A 117 -14.07 13.08 5.17
C ALA A 117 -13.66 11.62 4.86
N GLU A 118 -14.61 10.69 4.91
CA GLU A 118 -14.41 9.29 4.54
C GLU A 118 -13.94 9.15 3.08
N LEU A 119 -14.66 9.77 2.14
CA LEU A 119 -14.31 9.72 0.71
C LEU A 119 -12.93 10.29 0.46
N SER A 120 -12.60 11.41 1.10
CA SER A 120 -11.27 12.04 0.97
C SER A 120 -10.15 11.18 1.52
N LEU A 121 -10.35 10.51 2.66
CA LEU A 121 -9.37 9.58 3.22
C LEU A 121 -9.18 8.36 2.32
N LYS A 122 -10.27 7.82 1.78
CA LYS A 122 -10.27 6.69 0.87
C LYS A 122 -9.42 6.97 -0.37
N ASP A 123 -9.64 8.10 -1.01
CA ASP A 123 -8.90 8.53 -2.19
C ASP A 123 -7.42 8.80 -1.88
N LEU A 124 -7.15 9.50 -0.77
CA LEU A 124 -5.79 9.80 -0.33
C LEU A 124 -4.97 8.51 -0.06
N PHE A 125 -5.55 7.55 0.66
CA PHE A 125 -4.89 6.26 0.91
C PHE A 125 -4.69 5.46 -0.38
N GLY A 126 -5.70 5.40 -1.25
CA GLY A 126 -5.60 4.73 -2.55
C GLY A 126 -4.46 5.28 -3.39
N THR A 127 -4.37 6.60 -3.48
CA THR A 127 -3.32 7.29 -4.21
C THR A 127 -1.93 7.06 -3.60
N ASP A 128 -1.78 7.26 -2.28
CA ASP A 128 -0.47 7.24 -1.63
C ASP A 128 0.11 5.83 -1.47
N ILE A 129 -0.72 4.79 -1.40
CA ILE A 129 -0.25 3.39 -1.41
C ILE A 129 0.43 3.04 -2.75
N ILE A 130 0.00 3.62 -3.86
CA ILE A 130 0.53 3.33 -5.19
C ILE A 130 1.63 4.31 -5.59
N ALA A 131 1.59 5.54 -5.10
CA ALA A 131 2.50 6.62 -5.47
C ALA A 131 3.97 6.33 -5.17
N ASP A 132 4.84 7.14 -5.75
CA ASP A 132 6.25 7.25 -5.36
C ASP A 132 6.38 7.94 -4.00
N PHE A 133 7.56 7.80 -3.39
CA PHE A 133 7.83 8.48 -2.13
C PHE A 133 7.81 10.01 -2.29
N ALA A 134 7.14 10.68 -1.36
CA ALA A 134 7.21 12.12 -1.17
C ALA A 134 7.31 12.43 0.33
N THR A 135 7.95 13.56 0.66
CA THR A 135 8.13 13.98 2.05
C THR A 135 6.78 14.07 2.78
N GLY A 136 6.68 13.41 3.93
CA GLY A 136 5.46 13.38 4.74
C GLY A 136 4.46 12.29 4.35
N LYS A 137 4.66 11.59 3.23
CA LYS A 137 3.84 10.47 2.77
C LYS A 137 4.49 9.13 3.11
N MET A 138 3.71 8.04 3.06
CA MET A 138 4.28 6.70 3.16
C MET A 138 5.04 6.33 1.88
N TYR A 139 5.92 5.35 1.97
CA TYR A 139 6.54 4.74 0.79
C TYR A 139 5.49 3.90 0.06
N GLY A 140 5.04 4.36 -1.10
CA GLY A 140 4.11 3.59 -1.91
C GLY A 140 4.78 2.54 -2.80
N LEU A 141 3.98 1.81 -3.58
CA LEU A 141 4.47 0.79 -4.53
C LEU A 141 5.46 1.37 -5.55
N GLY A 142 5.25 2.61 -5.99
CA GLY A 142 6.18 3.28 -6.88
C GLY A 142 7.59 3.33 -6.31
N ALA A 143 7.76 3.70 -5.04
CA ALA A 143 9.06 3.72 -4.38
C ALA A 143 9.67 2.31 -4.22
N ILE A 144 8.85 1.29 -4.00
CA ILE A 144 9.31 -0.09 -3.77
C ILE A 144 9.65 -0.79 -5.08
N CYS A 145 8.79 -0.68 -6.09
CA CYS A 145 8.82 -1.51 -7.31
C CYS A 145 9.50 -0.83 -8.49
N LYS A 146 9.41 0.51 -8.64
CA LYS A 146 9.96 1.19 -9.81
C LYS A 146 11.49 1.14 -9.84
N THR A 147 12.02 1.01 -11.04
CA THR A 147 13.47 0.83 -11.27
C THR A 147 14.29 2.07 -11.00
N GLY A 148 13.70 3.27 -11.14
CA GLY A 148 14.36 4.55 -10.90
C GLY A 148 14.64 4.88 -9.44
N THR A 149 14.07 4.13 -8.50
CA THR A 149 14.29 4.36 -7.07
C THR A 149 15.64 3.80 -6.63
N THR A 150 16.62 4.69 -6.47
CA THR A 150 18.00 4.33 -6.08
C THR A 150 18.18 4.15 -4.57
N SER A 151 17.34 4.79 -3.75
CA SER A 151 17.40 4.70 -2.29
C SER A 151 16.01 4.42 -1.70
N LEU A 152 15.92 3.42 -0.84
CA LEU A 152 14.72 3.06 -0.10
C LEU A 152 15.10 2.66 1.33
N GLY A 153 14.39 3.19 2.32
CA GLY A 153 14.64 2.87 3.72
C GLY A 153 16.04 3.25 4.21
N GLY A 154 16.66 4.28 3.63
CA GLY A 154 18.02 4.71 3.95
C GLY A 154 19.13 3.89 3.33
N ILE A 155 18.81 2.86 2.53
CA ILE A 155 19.77 2.00 1.83
C ILE A 155 19.81 2.38 0.36
N SER A 156 21.03 2.67 -0.14
CA SER A 156 21.26 2.91 -1.57
C SER A 156 21.48 1.61 -2.34
N SER A 157 20.92 1.53 -3.55
CA SER A 157 21.21 0.44 -4.48
C SER A 157 22.63 0.47 -5.04
N GLY A 158 23.38 1.56 -4.79
CA GLY A 158 24.82 1.67 -5.05
C GLY A 158 25.62 0.89 -4.03
N ASP A 159 25.23 0.97 -2.74
CA ASP A 159 25.91 0.28 -1.63
C ASP A 159 25.51 -1.21 -1.58
N VAL A 160 24.24 -1.49 -1.81
CA VAL A 160 23.69 -2.85 -1.84
C VAL A 160 23.09 -3.11 -3.21
N ALA A 161 23.86 -3.73 -4.11
CA ALA A 161 23.47 -3.96 -5.51
C ALA A 161 22.18 -4.79 -5.65
N THR A 162 21.89 -5.66 -4.69
CA THR A 162 20.68 -6.48 -4.64
C THR A 162 19.45 -5.71 -4.12
N TRP A 163 19.61 -4.49 -3.64
CA TRP A 163 18.54 -3.64 -3.14
C TRP A 163 17.81 -2.90 -4.28
N LYS A 164 17.34 -3.68 -5.24
CA LYS A 164 16.55 -3.22 -6.39
C LYS A 164 15.33 -4.11 -6.55
N SER A 165 14.30 -3.60 -7.19
CA SER A 165 13.19 -4.44 -7.64
C SER A 165 13.68 -5.45 -8.67
N SER A 166 12.94 -6.53 -8.85
CA SER A 166 13.29 -7.58 -9.81
C SER A 166 13.42 -7.03 -11.23
N SER A 167 12.56 -6.12 -11.64
CA SER A 167 12.65 -5.44 -12.93
C SER A 167 13.98 -4.70 -13.09
N GLY A 168 14.43 -3.99 -12.04
CA GLY A 168 15.71 -3.27 -12.06
C GLY A 168 16.93 -4.18 -12.05
N LEU A 169 16.88 -5.35 -11.38
CA LEU A 169 17.99 -6.32 -11.32
C LEU A 169 18.20 -7.02 -12.65
N ASN A 170 17.13 -7.34 -13.35
CA ASN A 170 17.18 -8.12 -14.59
C ASN A 170 17.28 -7.24 -15.85
N GLY A 171 17.49 -5.93 -15.68
CA GLY A 171 17.54 -5.00 -16.81
C GLY A 171 16.25 -4.96 -17.64
N MET A 172 15.17 -5.49 -17.04
CA MET A 172 13.87 -5.43 -17.68
C MET A 172 13.36 -4.00 -17.61
N SER A 173 13.08 -3.44 -18.74
CA SER A 173 12.56 -2.10 -18.88
C SER A 173 11.16 -2.05 -18.24
N GLY A 174 11.10 -1.62 -17.00
CA GLY A 174 9.95 -0.97 -16.45
C GLY A 174 10.14 0.52 -16.59
N GLY A 175 10.97 0.95 -17.52
CA GLY A 175 11.24 2.34 -17.81
C GLY A 175 10.52 2.80 -19.05
N PRO A 176 10.42 4.12 -19.26
CA PRO A 176 9.78 4.68 -20.42
C PRO A 176 10.57 4.28 -21.67
N ASP A 177 10.20 3.15 -22.23
CA ASP A 177 10.53 2.91 -23.63
C ASP A 177 9.43 3.64 -24.42
N ALA A 178 9.82 4.56 -25.25
CA ALA A 178 8.93 5.47 -25.96
C ALA A 178 7.94 4.78 -26.95
N THR A 179 7.83 3.48 -26.87
CA THR A 179 6.92 2.65 -27.65
C THR A 179 6.05 1.81 -26.72
N THR A 180 4.76 2.12 -26.71
CA THR A 180 3.75 1.31 -26.01
C THR A 180 3.88 -0.15 -26.42
N THR A 181 4.28 -0.99 -25.50
CA THR A 181 4.55 -2.41 -25.79
C THR A 181 3.25 -3.21 -25.62
N ALA A 182 2.86 -3.94 -26.67
CA ALA A 182 1.70 -4.82 -26.56
C ALA A 182 1.92 -5.86 -25.46
N LEU A 183 0.97 -5.99 -24.56
CA LEU A 183 1.01 -6.99 -23.51
C LEU A 183 1.01 -8.39 -24.14
N THR A 184 2.05 -9.16 -23.94
CA THR A 184 2.17 -10.54 -24.38
C THR A 184 2.28 -11.49 -23.19
N LYS A 185 1.89 -12.75 -23.38
CA LYS A 185 2.08 -13.77 -22.34
C LYS A 185 3.56 -13.90 -21.94
N ALA A 186 4.47 -13.72 -22.88
CA ALA A 186 5.90 -13.76 -22.61
C ALA A 186 6.34 -12.67 -21.64
N ILE A 187 5.80 -11.45 -21.77
CA ILE A 187 6.06 -10.35 -20.82
C ILE A 187 5.56 -10.70 -19.43
N LEU A 188 4.30 -11.19 -19.33
CA LEU A 188 3.74 -11.62 -18.03
C LEU A 188 4.59 -12.70 -17.37
N ASP A 189 4.96 -13.74 -18.14
CA ASP A 189 5.77 -14.84 -17.63
C ASP A 189 7.18 -14.38 -17.24
N THR A 190 7.78 -13.46 -17.99
CA THR A 190 9.13 -12.93 -17.69
C THR A 190 9.14 -12.15 -16.39
N HIS A 191 8.20 -11.21 -16.20
CA HIS A 191 8.11 -10.44 -14.95
C HIS A 191 7.73 -11.33 -13.75
N TYR A 192 6.80 -12.26 -13.92
CA TYR A 192 6.45 -13.21 -12.87
C TYR A 192 7.64 -14.07 -12.45
N ASN A 193 8.37 -14.65 -13.42
CA ASN A 193 9.52 -15.51 -13.14
C ASN A 193 10.68 -14.73 -12.50
N SER A 194 10.84 -13.46 -12.85
CA SER A 194 11.88 -12.61 -12.26
C SER A 194 11.67 -12.33 -10.77
N CYS A 195 10.40 -12.26 -10.32
CA CYS A 195 10.05 -12.09 -8.93
C CYS A 195 10.09 -13.40 -8.13
N LYS A 196 10.05 -14.52 -8.84
CA LYS A 196 10.10 -15.84 -8.19
C LYS A 196 11.53 -16.16 -7.79
N ILE A 197 11.77 -16.33 -6.50
CA ILE A 197 13.06 -16.74 -5.94
C ILE A 197 12.83 -18.04 -5.17
N ASP A 198 13.44 -19.12 -5.64
CA ASP A 198 13.26 -20.46 -5.10
C ASP A 198 11.77 -20.85 -5.06
N ASN A 199 11.21 -21.06 -3.86
CA ASN A 199 9.81 -21.40 -3.67
C ASN A 199 8.92 -20.18 -3.41
N ASP A 200 9.52 -19.01 -3.26
CA ASP A 200 8.83 -17.74 -3.01
C ASP A 200 8.32 -17.13 -4.30
N GLN A 201 7.02 -16.87 -4.37
CA GLN A 201 6.33 -16.46 -5.60
C GLN A 201 5.45 -15.24 -5.34
N PRO A 202 5.22 -14.39 -6.36
CA PRO A 202 4.22 -13.34 -6.25
C PRO A 202 2.84 -13.92 -5.93
N ASP A 203 2.15 -13.32 -4.97
CA ASP A 203 0.80 -13.69 -4.55
C ASP A 203 -0.27 -12.71 -5.02
N LEU A 204 0.13 -11.52 -5.47
CA LEU A 204 -0.76 -10.45 -5.83
C LEU A 204 -0.31 -9.74 -7.11
N LEU A 205 -1.25 -9.55 -8.06
CA LEU A 205 -1.08 -8.69 -9.20
C LEU A 205 -2.06 -7.52 -9.11
N ILE A 206 -1.59 -6.31 -9.43
CA ILE A 206 -2.44 -5.11 -9.44
C ILE A 206 -2.23 -4.35 -10.73
N THR A 207 -3.33 -4.00 -11.37
CA THR A 207 -3.34 -3.32 -12.66
C THR A 207 -4.58 -2.45 -12.87
N THR A 208 -4.66 -1.80 -14.02
CA THR A 208 -5.84 -1.06 -14.45
C THR A 208 -6.88 -2.00 -15.09
N ASP A 209 -8.16 -1.58 -15.11
CA ASP A 209 -9.26 -2.32 -15.72
C ASP A 209 -9.00 -2.64 -17.21
N ALA A 210 -8.34 -1.72 -17.93
CA ALA A 210 -8.04 -1.90 -19.34
C ALA A 210 -7.04 -3.06 -19.59
N ILE A 211 -5.95 -3.12 -18.81
CA ILE A 211 -4.97 -4.21 -18.88
C ILE A 211 -5.59 -5.51 -18.39
N TRP A 212 -6.36 -5.46 -17.31
CA TRP A 212 -7.07 -6.63 -16.77
C TRP A 212 -7.99 -7.26 -17.81
N SER A 213 -8.82 -6.43 -18.48
CA SER A 213 -9.72 -6.87 -19.56
C SER A 213 -8.93 -7.48 -20.73
N GLY A 214 -7.80 -6.88 -21.09
CA GLY A 214 -6.91 -7.39 -22.11
C GLY A 214 -6.33 -8.75 -21.76
N ILE A 215 -5.87 -8.95 -20.53
CA ILE A 215 -5.39 -10.25 -20.05
C ILE A 215 -6.51 -11.30 -20.14
N MET A 216 -7.71 -10.94 -19.66
CA MET A 216 -8.88 -11.84 -19.71
C MET A 216 -9.23 -12.25 -21.14
N THR A 217 -9.27 -11.29 -22.05
CA THR A 217 -9.66 -11.56 -23.45
C THR A 217 -8.62 -12.39 -24.20
N THR A 218 -7.34 -12.12 -23.98
CA THR A 218 -6.26 -12.68 -24.79
C THR A 218 -5.71 -14.00 -24.24
N TYR A 219 -5.65 -14.17 -22.92
CA TYR A 219 -4.87 -15.26 -22.30
C TYR A 219 -5.67 -16.23 -21.44
N ILE A 220 -6.84 -15.84 -20.96
CA ILE A 220 -7.66 -16.72 -20.16
C ILE A 220 -8.78 -17.25 -21.04
N GLN A 221 -8.45 -18.28 -21.80
CA GLN A 221 -9.49 -19.11 -22.40
C GLN A 221 -10.24 -19.87 -21.30
N PRO A 222 -11.51 -20.28 -21.52
CA PRO A 222 -12.56 -20.49 -20.52
C PRO A 222 -12.29 -21.56 -19.45
N LEU A 223 -11.10 -22.04 -19.26
CA LEU A 223 -10.86 -23.27 -18.50
C LEU A 223 -10.45 -23.06 -17.04
N MET A 224 -10.13 -21.84 -16.56
CA MET A 224 -9.71 -21.66 -15.16
C MET A 224 -9.99 -20.25 -14.60
N MET A 225 -11.24 -19.90 -14.49
CA MET A 225 -11.63 -18.78 -13.62
C MET A 225 -11.70 -19.26 -12.16
N TYR A 226 -10.55 -19.33 -11.49
CA TYR A 226 -10.55 -19.48 -10.05
C TYR A 226 -10.69 -18.08 -9.44
N THR A 227 -11.81 -17.83 -8.79
CA THR A 227 -12.13 -16.56 -8.15
C THR A 227 -12.00 -16.74 -6.63
N ASP A 228 -11.35 -15.80 -5.95
CA ASP A 228 -11.38 -15.75 -4.48
C ASP A 228 -12.79 -15.32 -4.02
N PRO A 229 -13.58 -16.19 -3.39
CA PRO A 229 -14.94 -15.88 -3.01
C PRO A 229 -15.05 -14.74 -2.00
N LYS A 230 -14.05 -14.53 -1.15
CA LYS A 230 -14.05 -13.44 -0.16
C LYS A 230 -13.87 -12.07 -0.82
N MET A 231 -12.97 -11.98 -1.79
CA MET A 231 -12.72 -10.75 -2.53
C MET A 231 -13.85 -10.45 -3.51
N ALA A 232 -14.44 -11.47 -4.13
CA ALA A 232 -15.63 -11.32 -4.97
C ALA A 232 -16.84 -10.79 -4.18
N GLN A 233 -17.05 -11.25 -2.95
CA GLN A 233 -18.10 -10.72 -2.05
C GLN A 233 -17.91 -9.24 -1.71
N LEU A 234 -16.68 -8.73 -1.75
CA LEU A 234 -16.36 -7.31 -1.56
C LEU A 234 -16.53 -6.48 -2.84
N GLY A 235 -16.89 -7.11 -3.96
CA GLY A 235 -17.11 -6.46 -5.24
C GLY A 235 -15.85 -6.26 -6.08
N PHE A 236 -14.74 -6.93 -5.76
CA PHE A 236 -13.52 -6.89 -6.57
C PHE A 236 -13.55 -7.97 -7.64
N ASP A 237 -13.40 -7.56 -8.89
CA ASP A 237 -13.16 -8.47 -10.00
C ASP A 237 -11.78 -9.08 -9.85
N ASN A 238 -11.69 -10.41 -9.90
CA ASN A 238 -10.43 -11.11 -9.69
C ASN A 238 -10.32 -12.38 -10.54
N PHE A 239 -9.10 -12.71 -10.91
CA PHE A 239 -8.74 -14.00 -11.50
C PHE A 239 -7.38 -14.46 -11.00
N LYS A 240 -7.12 -15.75 -11.12
CA LYS A 240 -5.84 -16.33 -10.71
C LYS A 240 -4.90 -16.49 -11.90
N TYR A 241 -3.72 -15.87 -11.82
CA TYR A 241 -2.61 -16.09 -12.74
C TYR A 241 -1.50 -16.85 -12.04
N ARG A 242 -1.29 -18.11 -12.36
CA ARG A 242 -0.39 -19.02 -11.65
C ARG A 242 -0.73 -19.07 -10.14
N HIS A 243 0.14 -18.56 -9.28
CA HIS A 243 -0.10 -18.46 -7.84
C HIS A 243 -0.74 -17.13 -7.43
N ALA A 244 -0.55 -16.07 -8.21
CA ALA A 244 -0.98 -14.73 -7.89
C ALA A 244 -2.46 -14.48 -8.23
N MET A 245 -3.14 -13.74 -7.36
CA MET A 245 -4.48 -13.21 -7.63
C MET A 245 -4.38 -11.83 -8.25
N ALA A 246 -5.03 -11.62 -9.38
CA ALA A 246 -5.05 -10.34 -10.08
C ALA A 246 -6.29 -9.54 -9.71
N TYR A 247 -6.08 -8.26 -9.40
CA TYR A 247 -7.12 -7.28 -9.06
C TYR A 247 -6.93 -6.00 -9.83
N THR A 248 -8.01 -5.26 -9.99
CA THR A 248 -7.97 -3.91 -10.58
C THR A 248 -7.96 -2.85 -9.49
N ASP A 249 -7.28 -1.74 -9.77
CA ASP A 249 -7.27 -0.56 -8.92
C ASP A 249 -7.24 0.71 -9.78
N SER A 250 -8.16 1.62 -9.55
CA SER A 250 -8.31 2.87 -10.30
C SER A 250 -7.19 3.89 -10.05
N HIS A 251 -6.39 3.72 -8.99
CA HIS A 251 -5.28 4.61 -8.67
C HIS A 251 -3.98 4.21 -9.38
N VAL A 252 -3.95 3.02 -10.01
CA VAL A 252 -2.79 2.58 -10.82
C VAL A 252 -2.71 3.43 -12.08
N ALA A 253 -1.49 3.86 -12.42
CA ALA A 253 -1.27 4.59 -13.66
C ALA A 253 -1.60 3.72 -14.88
N THR A 254 -2.13 4.36 -15.93
CA THR A 254 -2.45 3.66 -17.18
C THR A 254 -1.21 3.00 -17.77
N GLY A 255 -1.30 1.71 -18.08
CA GLY A 255 -0.18 0.95 -18.60
C GLY A 255 0.70 0.26 -17.55
N ASP A 256 0.43 0.46 -16.25
CA ASP A 256 1.20 -0.15 -15.17
C ASP A 256 0.61 -1.49 -14.72
N LEU A 257 1.49 -2.45 -14.47
CA LEU A 257 1.17 -3.75 -13.88
C LEU A 257 2.21 -4.08 -12.81
N TYR A 258 1.76 -4.33 -11.59
CA TYR A 258 2.60 -4.68 -10.45
C TYR A 258 2.50 -6.17 -10.13
N PHE A 259 3.64 -6.82 -9.94
CA PHE A 259 3.77 -8.19 -9.43
C PHE A 259 4.30 -8.10 -8.01
N LEU A 260 3.52 -8.53 -7.05
CA LEU A 260 3.76 -8.30 -5.65
C LEU A 260 3.78 -9.60 -4.84
N ASN A 261 4.71 -9.66 -3.92
CA ASN A 261 4.74 -10.70 -2.90
C ASN A 261 4.49 -10.03 -1.53
N THR A 262 3.30 -10.25 -0.98
CA THR A 262 2.84 -9.59 0.26
C THR A 262 3.52 -10.12 1.53
N GLU A 263 4.39 -11.11 1.44
CA GLU A 263 5.22 -11.56 2.56
C GLU A 263 6.40 -10.61 2.80
N HIS A 264 6.90 -9.99 1.72
CA HIS A 264 8.08 -9.12 1.72
C HIS A 264 7.80 -7.63 1.77
N PHE A 265 6.54 -7.22 1.83
CA PHE A 265 6.15 -5.84 2.10
C PHE A 265 4.83 -5.78 2.85
N GLY A 266 4.56 -4.67 3.49
CA GLY A 266 3.31 -4.51 4.24
C GLY A 266 3.21 -3.15 4.91
N LEU A 267 2.17 -2.98 5.72
CA LEU A 267 1.97 -1.81 6.57
C LEU A 267 2.47 -2.08 7.98
N ALA A 268 3.10 -1.07 8.58
CA ALA A 268 3.37 -0.98 10.00
C ALA A 268 2.57 0.19 10.57
N ILE A 269 1.72 -0.07 11.57
CA ILE A 269 0.73 0.88 12.06
C ILE A 269 0.90 1.07 13.56
N PHE A 270 0.84 2.31 14.04
CA PHE A 270 0.74 2.60 15.46
C PHE A 270 -0.66 2.26 15.98
N PRO A 271 -0.80 1.30 16.92
CA PRO A 271 -2.11 0.84 17.38
C PRO A 271 -2.97 1.96 17.96
N ASP A 272 -2.34 2.89 18.70
CA ASP A 272 -3.02 4.00 19.36
C ASP A 272 -3.46 5.13 18.41
N MET A 273 -2.94 5.12 17.16
CA MET A 273 -3.19 6.14 16.15
C MET A 273 -3.75 5.54 14.84
N ASN A 274 -4.38 4.38 14.92
CA ASN A 274 -5.05 3.76 13.78
C ASN A 274 -6.47 4.31 13.64
N PHE A 275 -6.65 5.31 12.77
CA PHE A 275 -7.91 6.05 12.59
C PHE A 275 -8.49 6.59 13.89
N LYS A 276 -7.62 7.14 14.74
CA LYS A 276 -8.04 7.71 16.02
C LYS A 276 -8.88 8.96 15.81
N PHE A 277 -10.08 8.93 16.34
CA PHE A 277 -10.95 10.11 16.40
C PHE A 277 -10.56 11.02 17.56
N ILE A 278 -10.36 12.29 17.27
CA ILE A 278 -10.19 13.36 18.25
C ILE A 278 -11.50 14.14 18.27
N PRO A 279 -12.16 14.25 19.44
CA PRO A 279 -13.47 14.91 19.57
C PRO A 279 -13.49 16.34 19.06
N PHE A 280 -14.70 16.86 18.84
CA PHE A 280 -14.90 18.25 18.45
C PHE A 280 -14.43 19.20 19.54
N ASP A 281 -13.51 20.09 19.19
CA ASP A 281 -13.03 21.18 20.04
C ASP A 281 -13.10 22.49 19.27
N MET A 282 -13.13 23.61 20.00
CA MET A 282 -13.20 24.94 19.39
C MET A 282 -11.84 25.34 18.85
N ALA A 283 -11.78 25.71 17.59
CA ALA A 283 -10.53 26.20 17.01
C ALA A 283 -10.14 27.54 17.65
N VAL A 284 -8.83 27.72 17.87
CA VAL A 284 -8.30 28.95 18.47
C VAL A 284 -8.62 30.14 17.59
N ASN A 285 -9.25 31.18 18.18
CA ASN A 285 -9.63 32.43 17.50
C ASN A 285 -10.60 32.27 16.31
N SER A 286 -11.43 31.23 16.31
CA SER A 286 -12.39 30.98 15.22
C SER A 286 -13.68 30.39 15.78
N ASP A 287 -14.83 30.78 15.20
CA ASP A 287 -16.14 30.17 15.49
C ASP A 287 -16.34 28.87 14.70
N VAL A 288 -15.31 28.03 14.70
CA VAL A 288 -15.32 26.73 14.03
C VAL A 288 -14.99 25.64 15.05
N ARG A 289 -15.77 24.58 15.02
CA ARG A 289 -15.50 23.37 15.80
C ARG A 289 -14.90 22.32 14.90
N VAL A 290 -13.78 21.74 15.32
CA VAL A 290 -13.02 20.81 14.51
C VAL A 290 -12.82 19.50 15.24
N ALA A 291 -13.16 18.40 14.60
CA ALA A 291 -12.76 17.07 14.98
C ALA A 291 -11.71 16.56 13.99
N HIS A 292 -10.85 15.65 14.43
CA HIS A 292 -9.81 15.09 13.59
C HIS A 292 -9.87 13.56 13.57
N ILE A 293 -9.67 12.98 12.40
CA ILE A 293 -9.38 11.55 12.24
C ILE A 293 -7.91 11.43 11.87
N ARG A 294 -7.11 10.77 12.71
CA ARG A 294 -5.66 10.63 12.50
C ARG A 294 -5.26 9.18 12.31
N TRP A 295 -4.33 8.99 11.38
CA TRP A 295 -3.68 7.72 11.16
C TRP A 295 -2.16 7.89 11.06
N TYR A 296 -1.40 7.03 11.77
CA TYR A 296 0.05 7.03 11.75
C TYR A 296 0.56 5.64 11.42
N GLY A 297 1.45 5.56 10.46
CA GLY A 297 2.05 4.31 10.02
C GLY A 297 3.02 4.52 8.87
N THR A 298 3.52 3.44 8.33
CA THR A 298 4.38 3.44 7.15
C THR A 298 4.24 2.13 6.38
N MET A 299 4.54 2.16 5.09
CA MET A 299 4.76 0.94 4.32
C MET A 299 6.23 0.55 4.43
N TRP A 300 6.49 -0.73 4.64
CA TRP A 300 7.82 -1.31 4.78
C TRP A 300 8.04 -2.39 3.73
N CYS A 301 9.29 -2.62 3.35
CA CYS A 301 9.70 -3.71 2.48
C CYS A 301 11.01 -4.28 3.01
N ASP A 302 11.15 -5.61 3.09
CA ASP A 302 12.38 -6.28 3.48
C ASP A 302 13.14 -6.86 2.28
N SER A 303 12.45 -7.08 1.15
CA SER A 303 13.06 -7.57 -0.07
C SER A 303 12.41 -7.00 -1.33
N ARG A 304 13.08 -6.06 -1.97
CA ARG A 304 12.63 -5.47 -3.23
C ARG A 304 12.68 -6.44 -4.41
N ARG A 305 13.54 -7.46 -4.34
CA ARG A 305 13.74 -8.47 -5.40
C ARG A 305 12.50 -9.31 -5.67
N HIS A 306 11.61 -9.47 -4.68
CA HIS A 306 10.36 -10.22 -4.80
C HIS A 306 9.22 -9.38 -5.41
N GLN A 307 9.52 -8.14 -5.79
CA GLN A 307 8.57 -7.21 -6.39
C GLN A 307 9.02 -6.86 -7.80
N ALA A 308 8.08 -6.79 -8.76
CA ALA A 308 8.34 -6.27 -10.10
C ALA A 308 7.25 -5.30 -10.55
N TRP A 309 7.61 -4.51 -11.53
CA TRP A 309 6.75 -3.54 -12.17
C TRP A 309 7.00 -3.57 -13.66
N ALA A 310 5.93 -3.65 -14.43
CA ALA A 310 5.92 -3.45 -15.86
C ALA A 310 5.13 -2.16 -16.15
N SER A 311 5.67 -1.31 -17.00
CA SER A 311 5.05 -0.04 -17.38
C SER A 311 4.82 0.05 -18.87
N GLU A 312 4.03 1.06 -19.27
CA GLU A 312 3.77 1.39 -20.68
C GLU A 312 3.20 0.23 -21.51
N LEU A 313 2.44 -0.64 -20.84
CA LEU A 313 1.72 -1.69 -21.53
C LEU A 313 0.59 -1.08 -22.37
N ALA A 314 0.51 -1.46 -23.65
CA ALA A 314 -0.56 -1.03 -24.52
C ALA A 314 -1.90 -1.52 -23.97
N THR A 315 -2.86 -0.63 -23.89
CA THR A 315 -4.26 -1.02 -23.71
C THR A 315 -4.71 -1.71 -24.99
N PHE A 316 -5.34 -2.87 -24.86
CA PHE A 316 -5.94 -3.54 -25.99
C PHE A 316 -7.07 -2.65 -26.57
N ALA A 317 -6.97 -2.37 -27.87
CA ALA A 317 -8.03 -1.68 -28.60
C ALA A 317 -9.18 -2.65 -28.92
#